data_03143b5c039ddfee90134b2d52dc8f57
#
_entry.id   03143b5c039ddfee90134b2d52dc8f57
#
_cell.length_a   1.000
_cell.length_b   1.000
_cell.length_c   1.000
_cell.angle_alpha   90.00
_cell.angle_beta   90.00
_cell.angle_gamma   90.00
#
_symmetry.space_group_name_H-M   'P 1'
#
loop_
_entity.id
_entity.type
_entity.pdbx_description
1 polymer ?
#
loop_
_entity_poly.entity_id
_entity_poly.type
_entity_poly.pdbx_seq_one_letter_code
_entity_poly.pdbx_strand_id
1 'polypeptide(L)'
;FLGDTDASLRTKRLETPRVKIPRGSVGITEQFCNIYSFESPGGWNIIGNTPLNIFDKSNELAPNLINPGDTVKFNQITIEEYKKQNDDVLL
;
A
#
# COMPACT_ATOMS: atom_id res chain seq x y z
N PHE A 1 -2.34 -0.26 7.54
CA PHE A 1 -3.72 -0.75 7.71
C PHE A 1 -4.68 0.41 7.46
N LEU A 2 -5.48 0.34 6.40
CA LEU A 2 -6.32 1.47 5.98
C LEU A 2 -7.75 1.39 6.49
N GLY A 3 -8.25 0.21 6.81
CA GLY A 3 -9.62 0.03 7.27
C GLY A 3 -10.42 -0.88 6.34
N ASP A 4 -11.74 -0.76 6.39
CA ASP A 4 -12.63 -1.68 5.72
C ASP A 4 -12.76 -1.39 4.22
N THR A 5 -12.91 -2.46 3.45
CA THR A 5 -13.19 -2.40 2.02
C THR A 5 -14.66 -2.72 1.75
N ASP A 6 -15.09 -2.48 0.51
CA ASP A 6 -16.40 -2.92 0.05
C ASP A 6 -16.54 -4.45 0.23
N ALA A 7 -17.73 -4.90 0.63
CA ALA A 7 -17.98 -6.32 0.89
C ALA A 7 -17.71 -7.21 -0.33
N SER A 8 -17.82 -6.67 -1.55
CA SER A 8 -17.51 -7.41 -2.79
C SER A 8 -16.04 -7.78 -2.91
N LEU A 9 -15.15 -7.14 -2.14
CA LEU A 9 -13.71 -7.37 -2.18
C LEU A 9 -13.22 -8.32 -1.09
N ARG A 10 -14.11 -8.91 -0.29
CA ARG A 10 -13.70 -9.83 0.77
C ARG A 10 -13.01 -11.05 0.20
N THR A 11 -11.86 -11.37 0.78
CA THR A 11 -11.07 -12.54 0.39
C THR A 11 -10.25 -13.03 1.58
N LYS A 12 -9.94 -14.33 1.58
CA LYS A 12 -9.14 -14.92 2.66
C LYS A 12 -7.67 -14.61 2.47
N ARG A 13 -6.92 -14.62 3.56
CA ARG A 13 -5.46 -14.60 3.51
C ARG A 13 -4.94 -15.78 2.71
N LEU A 14 -3.74 -15.60 2.13
CA LEU A 14 -3.03 -16.70 1.48
C LEU A 14 -2.69 -17.78 2.53
N GLU A 15 -2.87 -19.05 2.19
CA GLU A 15 -2.49 -20.15 3.07
C GLU A 15 -0.98 -20.18 3.32
N THR A 16 -0.20 -19.85 2.28
CA THR A 16 1.27 -19.72 2.38
C THR A 16 1.64 -18.26 2.21
N PRO A 17 2.05 -17.57 3.29
CA PRO A 17 2.45 -16.16 3.20
C PRO A 17 3.66 -15.96 2.28
N ARG A 18 3.71 -14.83 1.59
CA ARG A 18 4.85 -14.43 0.78
C ARG A 18 6.00 -14.01 1.69
N VAL A 19 7.23 -14.38 1.32
CA VAL A 19 8.43 -14.03 2.09
C VAL A 19 8.76 -12.54 1.92
N LYS A 20 8.56 -12.02 0.71
CA LYS A 20 8.84 -10.61 0.39
C LYS A 20 7.65 -10.01 -0.33
N ILE A 21 7.16 -8.91 0.23
CA ILE A 21 6.15 -8.07 -0.41
C ILE A 21 6.80 -6.70 -0.61
N PRO A 22 6.88 -6.20 -1.86
CA PRO A 22 7.54 -4.92 -2.13
C PRO A 22 6.85 -3.74 -1.43
N ARG A 23 7.65 -2.74 -1.07
CA ARG A 23 7.14 -1.47 -0.57
C ARG A 23 6.12 -0.89 -1.55
N GLY A 24 5.06 -0.30 -1.01
CA GLY A 24 3.99 0.30 -1.79
C GLY A 24 2.94 -0.68 -2.26
N SER A 25 3.09 -1.98 -1.99
CA SER A 25 2.08 -2.99 -2.35
C SER A 25 0.77 -2.72 -1.64
N VAL A 26 -0.34 -2.78 -2.38
CA VAL A 26 -1.69 -2.66 -1.84
C VAL A 26 -2.27 -4.06 -1.68
N GLY A 27 -2.63 -4.42 -0.46
CA GLY A 27 -3.13 -5.75 -0.15
C GLY A 27 -4.52 -5.72 0.47
N ILE A 28 -5.26 -6.79 0.23
CA ILE A 28 -6.57 -7.01 0.87
C ILE A 28 -6.62 -8.40 1.51
N THR A 29 -7.33 -8.49 2.62
CA THR A 29 -7.68 -9.75 3.27
C THR A 29 -8.95 -9.53 4.08
N GLU A 30 -9.85 -10.51 4.08
CA GLU A 30 -11.15 -10.35 4.72
C GLU A 30 -11.81 -9.04 4.27
N GLN A 31 -12.20 -8.16 5.20
CA GLN A 31 -12.75 -6.84 4.91
C GLN A 31 -11.71 -5.72 4.94
N PHE A 32 -10.42 -6.04 5.08
CA PHE A 32 -9.39 -5.05 5.36
C PHE A 32 -8.52 -4.75 4.15
N CYS A 33 -7.99 -3.52 4.10
CA CYS A 33 -7.03 -3.06 3.12
C CYS A 33 -5.79 -2.50 3.81
N ASN A 34 -4.64 -2.67 3.18
CA ASN A 34 -3.36 -2.20 3.68
C ASN A 34 -2.45 -1.74 2.55
N ILE A 35 -1.58 -0.79 2.84
CA ILE A 35 -0.44 -0.45 1.98
C ILE A 35 0.83 -0.75 2.76
N TYR A 36 1.71 -1.56 2.19
CA TYR A 36 2.98 -1.90 2.83
C TYR A 36 3.93 -0.71 2.74
N SER A 37 4.28 -0.13 3.89
CA SER A 37 5.15 1.04 3.98
C SER A 37 6.61 0.71 3.64
N PHE A 38 7.01 -0.54 3.79
CA PHE A 38 8.34 -1.05 3.49
C PHE A 38 8.24 -2.52 3.11
N GLU A 39 9.31 -3.05 2.48
CA GLU A 39 9.35 -4.46 2.11
C GLU A 39 9.25 -5.34 3.36
N SER A 40 8.33 -6.30 3.34
CA SER A 40 8.07 -7.18 4.49
C SER A 40 7.35 -8.44 4.05
N PRO A 41 7.34 -9.51 4.88
CA PRO A 41 6.54 -10.69 4.59
C PRO A 41 5.07 -10.47 4.90
N GLY A 42 4.19 -11.23 4.29
CA GLY A 42 2.77 -11.17 4.59
C GLY A 42 1.91 -12.11 3.76
N GLY A 43 0.71 -12.36 4.25
CA GLY A 43 -0.26 -13.28 3.63
C GLY A 43 -1.46 -12.58 3.00
N TRP A 44 -1.41 -11.29 2.79
CA TRP A 44 -2.49 -10.54 2.15
C TRP A 44 -2.46 -10.72 0.63
N ASN A 45 -3.62 -10.61 -0.01
CA ASN A 45 -3.72 -10.68 -1.46
C ASN A 45 -3.31 -9.33 -2.05
N ILE A 46 -2.27 -9.33 -2.87
CA ILE A 46 -1.73 -8.10 -3.45
C ILE A 46 -2.50 -7.77 -4.72
N ILE A 47 -3.13 -6.61 -4.75
CA ILE A 47 -3.97 -6.16 -5.86
C ILE A 47 -3.40 -4.95 -6.59
N GLY A 48 -2.33 -4.35 -6.09
CA GLY A 48 -1.74 -3.18 -6.72
C GLY A 48 -0.48 -2.74 -6.04
N ASN A 49 0.06 -1.63 -6.52
CA ASN A 49 1.24 -1.00 -5.95
C ASN A 49 1.17 0.51 -6.16
N THR A 50 1.62 1.27 -5.17
CA THR A 50 1.74 2.72 -5.29
C THR A 50 3.21 3.13 -5.25
N PRO A 51 3.64 4.09 -6.09
CA PRO A 51 5.01 4.62 -6.02
C PRO A 51 5.20 5.62 -4.87
N LEU A 52 4.12 6.05 -4.22
CA LEU A 52 4.18 7.04 -3.14
C LEU A 52 4.89 6.49 -1.92
N ASN A 53 5.61 7.38 -1.23
CA ASN A 53 6.29 7.06 0.00
C ASN A 53 5.32 7.26 1.18
N ILE A 54 4.73 6.17 1.67
CA ILE A 54 3.71 6.21 2.72
C ILE A 54 4.32 6.60 4.06
N PHE A 55 5.57 6.21 4.31
CA PHE A 55 6.31 6.58 5.51
C PHE A 55 7.67 7.13 5.10
N ASP A 56 7.96 8.38 5.49
CA ASP A 56 9.20 9.06 5.16
C ASP A 56 9.93 9.48 6.44
N LYS A 57 10.97 8.74 6.79
CA LYS A 57 11.78 9.00 7.98
C LYS A 57 12.48 10.36 7.95
N SER A 58 12.78 10.87 6.76
CA SER A 58 13.47 12.15 6.60
C SER A 58 12.58 13.34 6.91
N ASN A 59 11.27 13.15 6.91
CA ASN A 59 10.30 14.19 7.27
C ASN A 59 9.93 14.06 8.75
N GLU A 60 10.69 14.69 9.61
CA GLU A 60 10.52 14.60 11.05
C GLU A 60 9.19 15.15 11.55
N LEU A 61 8.62 16.14 10.86
CA LEU A 61 7.36 16.77 11.26
C LEU A 61 6.13 15.98 10.84
N ALA A 62 6.18 15.30 9.68
CA ALA A 62 5.06 14.54 9.15
C ALA A 62 5.56 13.30 8.40
N PRO A 63 6.07 12.28 9.11
CA PRO A 63 6.64 11.09 8.46
C PRO A 63 5.59 10.24 7.76
N ASN A 64 4.34 10.27 8.21
CA ASN A 64 3.25 9.49 7.61
C ASN A 64 2.49 10.32 6.60
N LEU A 65 2.32 9.77 5.38
CA LEU A 65 1.48 10.38 4.36
C LEU A 65 0.00 10.36 4.76
N ILE A 66 -0.44 9.28 5.39
CA ILE A 66 -1.83 9.06 5.81
C ILE A 66 -1.90 9.04 7.32
N ASN A 67 -2.87 9.77 7.88
CA ASN A 67 -3.07 9.87 9.32
C ASN A 67 -4.45 9.32 9.72
N PRO A 68 -4.63 8.93 10.99
CA PRO A 68 -5.94 8.49 11.47
C PRO A 68 -7.03 9.53 11.18
N GLY A 69 -8.16 9.07 10.69
CA GLY A 69 -9.27 9.93 10.30
C GLY A 69 -9.25 10.36 8.84
N ASP A 70 -8.16 10.16 8.12
CA ASP A 70 -8.08 10.47 6.70
C ASP A 70 -8.94 9.51 5.88
N THR A 71 -9.50 10.03 4.78
CA THR A 71 -10.18 9.21 3.77
C THR A 71 -9.24 8.95 2.62
N VAL A 72 -9.14 7.68 2.20
CA VAL A 72 -8.23 7.26 1.14
C VAL A 72 -9.03 6.77 -0.06
N LYS A 73 -8.66 7.25 -1.24
CA LYS A 73 -9.22 6.79 -2.51
C LYS A 73 -8.08 6.36 -3.43
N PHE A 74 -8.24 5.22 -4.07
CA PHE A 74 -7.27 4.72 -5.05
C PHE A 74 -7.69 5.11 -6.45
N ASN A 75 -6.76 5.70 -7.21
CA ASN A 75 -6.95 6.01 -8.63
C ASN A 75 -5.93 5.25 -9.44
N GLN A 76 -6.40 4.57 -10.49
CA GLN A 76 -5.50 3.86 -11.41
C GLN A 76 -4.66 4.86 -12.19
N ILE A 77 -3.37 4.59 -12.31
CA ILE A 77 -2.44 5.39 -13.11
C ILE A 77 -1.77 4.51 -14.17
N THR A 78 -1.18 5.14 -15.19
CA THR A 78 -0.43 4.43 -16.22
C THR A 78 0.92 3.98 -15.68
N ILE A 79 1.53 2.99 -16.36
CA ILE A 79 2.87 2.52 -16.00
C ILE A 79 3.91 3.64 -16.15
N GLU A 80 3.71 4.54 -17.09
CA GLU A 80 4.60 5.68 -17.30
C GLU A 80 4.52 6.67 -16.15
N GLU A 81 3.32 6.99 -15.69
CA GLU A 81 3.10 7.84 -14.52
C GLU A 81 3.68 7.21 -13.26
N TYR A 82 3.51 5.89 -13.10
CA TYR A 82 4.08 5.15 -11.99
C TYR A 82 5.61 5.28 -11.94
N LYS A 83 6.28 5.06 -13.06
CA LYS A 83 7.73 5.15 -13.16
C LYS A 83 8.23 6.54 -12.83
N LYS A 84 7.56 7.57 -13.34
CA LYS A 84 7.90 8.97 -13.09
C LYS A 84 7.80 9.30 -11.59
N GLN A 85 6.71 8.93 -10.95
CA GLN A 85 6.51 9.18 -9.52
C GLN A 85 7.50 8.40 -8.66
N ASN A 86 7.83 7.17 -9.06
CA ASN A 86 8.78 6.35 -8.34
C ASN A 86 10.20 6.93 -8.40
N ASP A 87 10.59 7.48 -9.55
CA ASP A 87 11.88 8.17 -9.70
C ASP A 87 11.94 9.42 -8.80
N ASP A 88 10.84 10.20 -8.76
CA ASP A 88 10.73 11.38 -7.89
C ASP A 88 10.86 10.99 -6.41
N VAL A 89 10.31 9.85 -6.02
CA VAL A 89 10.38 9.35 -4.64
C VAL A 89 11.79 8.88 -4.29
N LEU A 90 12.52 8.30 -5.25
CA LEU A 90 13.88 7.78 -5.03
C LEU A 90 14.95 8.86 -5.01
N LEU A 91 14.66 10.01 -5.55
CA LEU A 91 15.57 11.16 -5.53
C LEU A 91 15.49 11.90 -4.20
#